data_3db48f8ae12cccb3b7debda820bb6b14
#
_entry.id   3db48f8ae12cccb3b7debda820bb6b14
#
_cell.length_a   1.000
_cell.length_b   1.000
_cell.length_c   1.000
_cell.angle_alpha   90.00
_cell.angle_beta   90.00
_cell.angle_gamma   90.00
#
_symmetry.space_group_name_H-M   'P 1'
#
loop_
_entity.id
_entity.type
_entity.pdbx_description
1 polymer ?
#
loop_
_entity_poly.entity_id
_entity_poly.type
_entity_poly.pdbx_seq_one_letter_code
_entity_poly.pdbx_strand_id
1 'polypeptide(L)'
;GCGWGGGLQRAIENYDVNVIGITLSRNQFEYSKAKLAKIPTERSVQVRLQGWDEFTDKVDRIVSIGAFEAFKMERYAAFFERSYDILPDDGRMLLHTILTYTQKQMHEMGVKVTMSDVRFMKFIGEEIFPGGQLPAQEDIFKFAQAADFSVEKVQLLQQHYARTLNIWAANLEANKDRAIALQSEEIYNKYIHYLTGCEHFFRKGISNVGQFTLTK
;
A
#
# COMPACT_ATOMS: atom_id res chain seq x y z
N GLY A 1 3.21 5.24 6.04
CA GLY A 1 2.89 5.83 4.73
C GLY A 1 1.43 6.25 4.62
N CYS A 2 1.03 7.28 5.38
CA CYS A 2 -0.37 7.71 5.44
C CYS A 2 -0.90 8.38 4.15
N GLY A 3 -0.03 8.61 3.17
CA GLY A 3 -0.39 9.20 1.89
C GLY A 3 -1.06 10.58 2.06
N TRP A 4 -2.14 10.79 1.32
CA TRP A 4 -2.93 12.03 1.35
C TRP A 4 -3.96 12.08 2.51
N GLY A 5 -3.78 11.27 3.56
CA GLY A 5 -4.56 11.32 4.79
C GLY A 5 -5.97 10.71 4.71
N GLY A 6 -6.31 9.95 3.65
CA GLY A 6 -7.66 9.37 3.50
C GLY A 6 -8.02 8.39 4.61
N GLY A 7 -7.09 7.50 4.98
CA GLY A 7 -7.30 6.56 6.08
C GLY A 7 -7.44 7.25 7.44
N LEU A 8 -6.64 8.29 7.69
CA LEU A 8 -6.72 9.11 8.91
C LEU A 8 -8.06 9.83 8.99
N GLN A 9 -8.48 10.49 7.90
CA GLN A 9 -9.79 11.14 7.82
C GLN A 9 -10.92 10.15 8.15
N ARG A 10 -10.90 8.97 7.53
CA ARG A 10 -11.90 7.93 7.78
C ARG A 10 -11.92 7.50 9.25
N ALA A 11 -10.75 7.39 9.89
CA ALA A 11 -10.64 7.04 11.29
C ALA A 11 -11.26 8.14 12.19
N ILE A 12 -10.95 9.40 11.95
CA ILE A 12 -11.47 10.55 12.71
C ILE A 12 -12.98 10.66 12.57
N GLU A 13 -13.52 10.56 11.35
CA GLU A 13 -14.94 10.77 11.05
C GLU A 13 -15.86 9.65 11.56
N ASN A 14 -15.35 8.43 11.74
CA ASN A 14 -16.18 7.27 12.01
C ASN A 14 -15.86 6.56 13.33
N TYR A 15 -14.75 6.93 13.98
CA TYR A 15 -14.32 6.28 15.22
C TYR A 15 -13.81 7.31 16.21
N ASP A 16 -14.03 7.05 17.48
CA ASP A 16 -13.58 7.91 18.57
C ASP A 16 -12.11 7.56 18.96
N VAL A 17 -11.16 7.92 18.08
CA VAL A 17 -9.74 7.55 18.20
C VAL A 17 -8.79 8.73 18.00
N ASN A 18 -7.66 8.69 18.70
CA ASN A 18 -6.51 9.52 18.36
C ASN A 18 -5.82 8.94 17.13
N VAL A 19 -5.25 9.79 16.28
CA VAL A 19 -4.57 9.34 15.06
C VAL A 19 -3.19 9.97 14.92
N ILE A 20 -2.22 9.14 14.50
CA ILE A 20 -0.87 9.57 14.10
C ILE A 20 -0.62 9.03 12.70
N GLY A 21 -0.45 9.91 11.73
CA GLY A 21 -0.03 9.56 10.37
C GLY A 21 1.42 9.90 10.14
N ILE A 22 2.17 8.99 9.53
CA ILE A 22 3.57 9.23 9.14
C ILE A 22 3.74 9.12 7.63
N THR A 23 4.57 9.96 7.04
CA THR A 23 4.93 9.94 5.62
C THR A 23 6.32 10.57 5.41
N LEU A 24 7.05 10.10 4.40
CA LEU A 24 8.32 10.69 3.97
C LEU A 24 8.12 11.79 2.90
N SER A 25 6.92 11.93 2.35
CA SER A 25 6.61 12.95 1.35
C SER A 25 6.20 14.26 2.00
N ARG A 26 7.00 15.33 1.80
CA ARG A 26 6.67 16.67 2.27
C ARG A 26 5.33 17.16 1.74
N ASN A 27 5.03 16.92 0.47
CA ASN A 27 3.75 17.32 -0.13
C ASN A 27 2.56 16.62 0.52
N GLN A 28 2.68 15.31 0.78
CA GLN A 28 1.64 14.56 1.49
C GLN A 28 1.47 15.02 2.94
N PHE A 29 2.58 15.31 3.63
CA PHE A 29 2.58 15.82 4.99
C PHE A 29 1.82 17.16 5.07
N GLU A 30 2.18 18.16 4.26
CA GLU A 30 1.56 19.49 4.28
C GLU A 30 0.06 19.41 3.92
N TYR A 31 -0.26 18.66 2.85
CA TYR A 31 -1.64 18.48 2.42
C TYR A 31 -2.49 17.79 3.50
N SER A 32 -2.01 16.66 4.04
CA SER A 32 -2.76 15.88 5.02
C SER A 32 -2.95 16.66 6.31
N LYS A 33 -1.93 17.38 6.79
CA LYS A 33 -2.01 18.25 7.96
C LYS A 33 -3.07 19.33 7.77
N ALA A 34 -3.04 20.04 6.64
CA ALA A 34 -4.02 21.11 6.35
C ALA A 34 -5.45 20.57 6.15
N LYS A 35 -5.60 19.39 5.56
CA LYS A 35 -6.88 18.73 5.35
C LYS A 35 -7.51 18.28 6.67
N LEU A 36 -6.74 17.57 7.50
CA LEU A 36 -7.24 16.99 8.74
C LEU A 36 -7.52 18.04 9.82
N ALA A 37 -6.81 19.16 9.82
CA ALA A 37 -7.08 20.28 10.73
C ALA A 37 -8.47 20.91 10.57
N LYS A 38 -9.17 20.64 9.47
CA LYS A 38 -10.54 21.13 9.20
C LYS A 38 -11.64 20.22 9.73
N ILE A 39 -11.27 19.02 10.21
CA ILE A 39 -12.24 18.04 10.71
C ILE A 39 -12.47 18.30 12.20
N PRO A 40 -13.72 18.61 12.62
CA PRO A 40 -13.99 18.79 14.03
C PRO A 40 -13.84 17.46 14.79
N THR A 41 -13.02 17.47 15.83
CA THR A 41 -12.82 16.32 16.73
C THR A 41 -12.20 16.79 18.04
N GLU A 42 -12.57 16.13 19.13
CA GLU A 42 -11.92 16.29 20.46
C GLU A 42 -10.65 15.42 20.58
N ARG A 43 -10.36 14.55 19.61
CA ARG A 43 -9.24 13.64 19.63
C ARG A 43 -7.97 14.27 19.05
N SER A 44 -6.82 13.74 19.48
CA SER A 44 -5.52 14.16 18.96
C SER A 44 -5.34 13.70 17.52
N VAL A 45 -4.97 14.66 16.64
CA VAL A 45 -4.70 14.41 15.22
C VAL A 45 -3.30 14.90 14.91
N GLN A 46 -2.42 13.98 14.55
CA GLN A 46 -1.02 14.28 14.23
C GLN A 46 -0.67 13.75 12.84
N VAL A 47 0.05 14.56 12.07
CA VAL A 47 0.76 14.11 10.86
C VAL A 47 2.22 14.46 11.04
N ARG A 48 3.12 13.51 10.78
CA ARG A 48 4.57 13.70 10.97
C ARG A 48 5.32 13.40 9.68
N LEU A 49 6.30 14.22 9.36
CA LEU A 49 7.26 13.95 8.29
C LEU A 49 8.36 13.06 8.84
N GLN A 50 8.09 11.76 8.87
CA GLN A 50 8.90 10.76 9.60
C GLN A 50 8.80 9.39 8.94
N GLY A 51 9.89 8.63 8.95
CA GLY A 51 9.92 7.22 8.57
C GLY A 51 9.35 6.29 9.67
N TRP A 52 8.93 5.10 9.27
CA TRP A 52 8.47 4.08 10.22
C TRP A 52 9.62 3.60 11.16
N ASP A 53 10.84 3.63 10.69
CA ASP A 53 12.05 3.22 11.42
C ASP A 53 12.45 4.20 12.54
N GLU A 54 12.05 5.44 12.41
CA GLU A 54 12.26 6.47 13.45
C GLU A 54 11.10 6.57 14.43
N PHE A 55 9.95 5.92 14.12
CA PHE A 55 8.76 6.01 14.94
C PHE A 55 8.85 5.08 16.18
N THR A 56 8.70 5.64 17.36
CA THR A 56 8.86 4.94 18.65
C THR A 56 7.69 5.11 19.62
N ASP A 57 6.69 5.92 19.28
CA ASP A 57 5.52 6.12 20.13
C ASP A 57 4.76 4.79 20.27
N LYS A 58 4.22 4.52 21.45
CA LYS A 58 3.31 3.40 21.65
C LYS A 58 1.95 3.72 21.06
N VAL A 59 1.35 2.74 20.39
CA VAL A 59 0.03 2.85 19.75
C VAL A 59 -0.76 1.56 19.93
N ASP A 60 -2.08 1.65 20.00
CA ASP A 60 -2.93 0.48 20.19
C ASP A 60 -3.13 -0.32 18.91
N ARG A 61 -3.09 0.36 17.77
CA ARG A 61 -3.38 -0.23 16.44
C ARG A 61 -2.48 0.38 15.37
N ILE A 62 -2.05 -0.44 14.43
CA ILE A 62 -1.27 -0.03 13.26
C ILE A 62 -2.07 -0.34 11.99
N VAL A 63 -2.09 0.61 11.06
CA VAL A 63 -2.65 0.42 9.71
C VAL A 63 -1.61 0.85 8.68
N SER A 64 -1.19 -0.08 7.82
CA SER A 64 -0.28 0.16 6.71
C SER A 64 -0.96 -0.26 5.41
N ILE A 65 -1.15 0.67 4.47
CA ILE A 65 -1.86 0.42 3.21
C ILE A 65 -1.01 0.92 2.04
N GLY A 66 -0.47 0.00 1.24
CA GLY A 66 0.28 0.32 0.01
C GLY A 66 1.57 1.11 0.27
N ALA A 67 2.23 0.87 1.39
CA ALA A 67 3.53 1.46 1.74
C ALA A 67 4.65 0.41 1.80
N PHE A 68 4.29 -0.82 2.13
CA PHE A 68 5.23 -1.92 2.37
C PHE A 68 6.06 -2.27 1.14
N GLU A 69 5.49 -2.12 -0.05
CA GLU A 69 6.13 -2.35 -1.35
C GLU A 69 7.39 -1.47 -1.58
N ALA A 70 7.48 -0.34 -0.87
CA ALA A 70 8.62 0.57 -0.95
C ALA A 70 9.72 0.28 0.09
N PHE A 71 9.52 -0.66 1.03
CA PHE A 71 10.45 -0.85 2.15
C PHE A 71 11.66 -1.71 1.80
N LYS A 72 11.63 -2.49 0.73
CA LYS A 72 12.60 -3.52 0.34
C LYS A 72 12.68 -4.69 1.32
N MET A 73 12.94 -5.88 0.81
CA MET A 73 12.92 -7.14 1.58
C MET A 73 13.94 -7.14 2.74
N GLU A 74 15.09 -6.51 2.56
CA GLU A 74 16.11 -6.39 3.58
C GLU A 74 15.67 -5.66 4.87
N ARG A 75 14.60 -4.87 4.78
CA ARG A 75 14.05 -4.09 5.90
C ARG A 75 12.78 -4.70 6.50
N TYR A 76 12.26 -5.79 5.95
CA TYR A 76 11.01 -6.38 6.42
C TYR A 76 11.10 -6.87 7.86
N ALA A 77 12.18 -7.54 8.24
CA ALA A 77 12.39 -7.97 9.62
C ALA A 77 12.29 -6.79 10.60
N ALA A 78 13.08 -5.74 10.37
CA ALA A 78 13.09 -4.54 11.21
C ALA A 78 11.72 -3.83 11.26
N PHE A 79 10.94 -3.86 10.17
CA PHE A 79 9.60 -3.28 10.15
C PHE A 79 8.63 -4.06 11.05
N PHE A 80 8.63 -5.40 10.99
CA PHE A 80 7.76 -6.21 11.84
C PHE A 80 8.20 -6.15 13.31
N GLU A 81 9.49 -6.23 13.61
CA GLU A 81 10.04 -6.05 14.96
C GLU A 81 9.62 -4.70 15.56
N ARG A 82 9.82 -3.60 14.83
CA ARG A 82 9.40 -2.26 15.26
C ARG A 82 7.89 -2.18 15.50
N SER A 83 7.10 -2.75 14.59
CA SER A 83 5.65 -2.76 14.72
C SER A 83 5.18 -3.55 15.94
N TYR A 84 5.82 -4.67 16.24
CA TYR A 84 5.56 -5.47 17.42
C TYR A 84 5.91 -4.72 18.72
N ASP A 85 7.08 -4.09 18.75
CA ASP A 85 7.57 -3.35 19.92
C ASP A 85 6.65 -2.21 20.36
N ILE A 86 6.07 -1.48 19.41
CA ILE A 86 5.24 -0.31 19.71
C ILE A 86 3.79 -0.65 20.05
N LEU A 87 3.34 -1.89 19.82
CA LEU A 87 2.00 -2.37 20.14
C LEU A 87 1.92 -2.92 21.58
N PRO A 88 0.79 -2.77 22.30
CA PRO A 88 0.50 -3.48 23.54
C PRO A 88 0.21 -4.97 23.28
N ASP A 89 0.07 -5.78 24.33
CA ASP A 89 -0.16 -7.22 24.22
C ASP A 89 -1.48 -7.60 23.50
N ASP A 90 -2.48 -6.72 23.52
CA ASP A 90 -3.72 -6.86 22.76
C ASP A 90 -3.69 -6.09 21.42
N GLY A 91 -2.49 -5.66 21.01
CA GLY A 91 -2.25 -4.85 19.83
C GLY A 91 -2.58 -5.56 18.53
N ARG A 92 -3.04 -4.80 17.54
CA ARG A 92 -3.35 -5.33 16.20
C ARG A 92 -2.77 -4.44 15.12
N MET A 93 -2.29 -5.10 14.07
CA MET A 93 -1.84 -4.44 12.85
C MET A 93 -2.61 -4.94 11.64
N LEU A 94 -3.10 -4.03 10.82
CA LEU A 94 -3.55 -4.31 9.47
C LEU A 94 -2.44 -3.95 8.48
N LEU A 95 -1.93 -4.96 7.79
CA LEU A 95 -1.02 -4.79 6.66
C LEU A 95 -1.76 -5.08 5.36
N HIS A 96 -1.90 -4.08 4.51
CA HIS A 96 -2.44 -4.20 3.16
C HIS A 96 -1.32 -3.92 2.16
N THR A 97 -0.97 -4.92 1.35
CA THR A 97 0.13 -4.82 0.38
C THR A 97 -0.16 -5.60 -0.90
N ILE A 98 0.42 -5.13 -2.00
CA ILE A 98 0.46 -5.88 -3.25
C ILE A 98 1.40 -7.06 -3.07
N LEU A 99 1.01 -8.21 -3.61
CA LEU A 99 1.73 -9.47 -3.54
C LEU A 99 2.16 -9.91 -4.94
N THR A 100 3.32 -10.54 -5.01
CA THR A 100 3.76 -11.31 -6.18
C THR A 100 3.59 -12.81 -5.93
N TYR A 101 3.65 -13.58 -7.00
CA TYR A 101 3.73 -15.03 -6.95
C TYR A 101 5.08 -15.51 -7.44
N THR A 102 5.58 -16.59 -6.87
CA THR A 102 6.77 -17.29 -7.37
C THR A 102 6.47 -17.92 -8.72
N GLN A 103 7.51 -18.20 -9.52
CA GLN A 103 7.35 -18.90 -10.79
C GLN A 103 6.65 -20.26 -10.62
N LYS A 104 6.95 -20.98 -9.53
CA LYS A 104 6.29 -22.25 -9.17
C LYS A 104 4.79 -22.05 -8.96
N GLN A 105 4.38 -21.09 -8.15
CA GLN A 105 2.97 -20.77 -7.90
C GLN A 105 2.25 -20.37 -9.18
N MET A 106 2.85 -19.52 -10.02
CA MET A 106 2.26 -19.14 -11.31
C MET A 106 2.06 -20.35 -12.22
N HIS A 107 3.03 -21.26 -12.26
CA HIS A 107 2.91 -22.50 -13.02
C HIS A 107 1.78 -23.40 -12.51
N GLU A 108 1.68 -23.60 -11.19
CA GLU A 108 0.62 -24.39 -10.53
C GLU A 108 -0.76 -23.80 -10.76
N MET A 109 -0.88 -22.47 -10.82
CA MET A 109 -2.11 -21.74 -11.15
C MET A 109 -2.42 -21.69 -12.66
N GLY A 110 -1.54 -22.23 -13.52
CA GLY A 110 -1.68 -22.18 -14.97
C GLY A 110 -1.49 -20.77 -15.57
N VAL A 111 -0.88 -19.84 -14.84
CA VAL A 111 -0.61 -18.48 -15.30
C VAL A 111 0.59 -18.47 -16.22
N LYS A 112 0.37 -18.09 -17.50
CA LYS A 112 1.44 -17.98 -18.50
C LYS A 112 1.90 -16.53 -18.62
N VAL A 113 3.15 -16.27 -18.22
CA VAL A 113 3.80 -14.96 -18.39
C VAL A 113 4.30 -14.84 -19.84
N THR A 114 3.87 -13.80 -20.52
CA THR A 114 4.27 -13.51 -21.92
C THR A 114 5.39 -12.48 -21.98
N MET A 115 6.02 -12.31 -23.13
CA MET A 115 7.01 -11.24 -23.36
C MET A 115 6.43 -9.83 -23.20
N SER A 116 5.12 -9.67 -23.44
CA SER A 116 4.42 -8.40 -23.16
C SER A 116 4.36 -8.14 -21.65
N ASP A 117 4.05 -9.16 -20.86
CA ASP A 117 4.02 -9.03 -19.38
C ASP A 117 5.42 -8.66 -18.85
N VAL A 118 6.48 -9.29 -19.38
CA VAL A 118 7.87 -8.98 -18.98
C VAL A 118 8.23 -7.52 -19.31
N ARG A 119 7.84 -7.03 -20.49
CA ARG A 119 8.06 -5.61 -20.84
C ARG A 119 7.30 -4.67 -19.92
N PHE A 120 6.08 -5.03 -19.56
CA PHE A 120 5.30 -4.24 -18.61
C PHE A 120 5.90 -4.26 -17.20
N MET A 121 6.39 -5.40 -16.70
CA MET A 121 7.12 -5.48 -15.42
C MET A 121 8.34 -4.54 -15.41
N LYS A 122 9.10 -4.54 -16.52
CA LYS A 122 10.24 -3.63 -16.67
C LYS A 122 9.80 -2.16 -16.62
N PHE A 123 8.76 -1.80 -17.35
CA PHE A 123 8.19 -0.44 -17.34
C PHE A 123 7.78 -0.02 -15.91
N ILE A 124 7.08 -0.89 -15.15
CA ILE A 124 6.71 -0.60 -13.75
C ILE A 124 7.95 -0.35 -12.89
N GLY A 125 8.97 -1.20 -13.00
CA GLY A 125 10.18 -1.12 -12.18
C GLY A 125 11.10 0.06 -12.52
N GLU A 126 11.06 0.57 -13.75
CA GLU A 126 11.90 1.68 -14.19
C GLU A 126 11.20 3.03 -14.13
N GLU A 127 9.90 3.08 -14.50
CA GLU A 127 9.19 4.34 -14.76
C GLU A 127 8.18 4.73 -13.67
N ILE A 128 7.64 3.76 -12.92
CA ILE A 128 6.56 4.03 -11.96
C ILE A 128 7.05 3.86 -10.52
N PHE A 129 7.68 2.72 -10.20
CA PHE A 129 8.17 2.39 -8.86
C PHE A 129 9.63 1.95 -8.87
N PRO A 130 10.59 2.85 -9.17
CA PRO A 130 12.00 2.51 -9.16
C PRO A 130 12.45 1.91 -7.82
N GLY A 131 12.98 0.68 -7.87
CA GLY A 131 13.44 -0.04 -6.67
C GLY A 131 12.34 -0.65 -5.80
N GLY A 132 11.05 -0.56 -6.19
CA GLY A 132 9.95 -1.24 -5.52
C GLY A 132 10.10 -2.76 -5.59
N GLN A 133 9.71 -3.44 -4.51
CA GLN A 133 9.73 -4.91 -4.43
C GLN A 133 8.38 -5.39 -3.89
N LEU A 134 7.82 -6.41 -4.53
CA LEU A 134 6.59 -7.02 -4.06
C LEU A 134 6.92 -8.28 -3.24
N PRO A 135 6.40 -8.40 -2.01
CA PRO A 135 6.54 -9.61 -1.22
C PRO A 135 5.68 -10.73 -1.79
N ALA A 136 6.10 -11.98 -1.59
CA ALA A 136 5.20 -13.11 -1.65
C ALA A 136 4.40 -13.22 -0.33
N GLN A 137 3.28 -13.93 -0.34
CA GLN A 137 2.49 -14.14 0.88
C GLN A 137 3.30 -14.84 1.97
N GLU A 138 4.14 -15.78 1.59
CA GLU A 138 5.02 -16.52 2.49
C GLU A 138 6.06 -15.62 3.16
N ASP A 139 6.52 -14.57 2.50
CA ASP A 139 7.43 -13.59 3.11
C ASP A 139 6.73 -12.85 4.26
N ILE A 140 5.47 -12.47 4.09
CA ILE A 140 4.68 -11.84 5.16
C ILE A 140 4.57 -12.77 6.37
N PHE A 141 4.19 -14.03 6.15
CA PHE A 141 4.12 -15.02 7.25
C PHE A 141 5.47 -15.19 7.95
N LYS A 142 6.54 -15.39 7.17
CA LYS A 142 7.89 -15.59 7.69
C LYS A 142 8.35 -14.44 8.58
N PHE A 143 8.25 -13.22 8.11
CA PHE A 143 8.75 -12.06 8.85
C PHE A 143 7.83 -11.65 10.00
N ALA A 144 6.50 -11.80 9.86
CA ALA A 144 5.56 -11.54 10.94
C ALA A 144 5.76 -12.53 12.10
N GLN A 145 5.86 -13.83 11.81
CA GLN A 145 6.09 -14.87 12.82
C GLN A 145 7.47 -14.75 13.48
N ALA A 146 8.50 -14.38 12.72
CA ALA A 146 9.83 -14.13 13.28
C ALA A 146 9.87 -12.96 14.27
N ALA A 147 8.92 -12.03 14.18
CA ALA A 147 8.73 -10.92 15.10
C ALA A 147 7.60 -11.19 16.14
N ASP A 148 7.27 -12.44 16.37
CA ASP A 148 6.27 -12.94 17.33
C ASP A 148 4.81 -12.54 17.05
N PHE A 149 4.50 -11.99 15.86
CA PHE A 149 3.11 -11.80 15.46
C PHE A 149 2.40 -13.12 15.13
N SER A 150 1.16 -13.24 15.56
CA SER A 150 0.22 -14.23 15.04
C SER A 150 -0.54 -13.65 13.85
N VAL A 151 -0.67 -14.44 12.77
CA VAL A 151 -1.48 -14.06 11.60
C VAL A 151 -2.91 -14.53 11.83
N GLU A 152 -3.79 -13.66 12.30
CA GLU A 152 -5.18 -13.98 12.65
C GLU A 152 -6.06 -14.17 11.40
N LYS A 153 -5.86 -13.34 10.39
CA LYS A 153 -6.69 -13.35 9.18
C LYS A 153 -5.90 -12.91 7.96
N VAL A 154 -6.16 -13.60 6.83
CA VAL A 154 -5.71 -13.15 5.51
C VAL A 154 -6.92 -13.01 4.60
N GLN A 155 -7.02 -11.90 3.89
CA GLN A 155 -8.04 -11.65 2.88
C GLN A 155 -7.36 -11.26 1.58
N LEU A 156 -7.54 -12.07 0.54
CA LEU A 156 -7.02 -11.81 -0.79
C LEU A 156 -8.05 -11.04 -1.61
N LEU A 157 -7.62 -9.96 -2.26
CA LEU A 157 -8.50 -8.97 -2.90
C LEU A 157 -8.19 -8.78 -4.39
N GLN A 158 -7.62 -9.78 -5.05
CA GLN A 158 -7.17 -9.74 -6.45
C GLN A 158 -8.21 -9.11 -7.39
N GLN A 159 -9.41 -9.67 -7.45
CA GLN A 159 -10.45 -9.19 -8.35
C GLN A 159 -11.05 -7.85 -7.95
N HIS A 160 -11.07 -7.55 -6.64
CA HIS A 160 -11.46 -6.23 -6.15
C HIS A 160 -10.49 -5.15 -6.62
N TYR A 161 -9.18 -5.46 -6.62
CA TYR A 161 -8.17 -4.49 -7.02
C TYR A 161 -8.13 -4.29 -8.55
N ALA A 162 -8.34 -5.36 -9.32
CA ALA A 162 -8.56 -5.25 -10.77
C ALA A 162 -9.72 -4.27 -11.09
N ARG A 163 -10.85 -4.39 -10.36
CA ARG A 163 -11.98 -3.46 -10.50
C ARG A 163 -11.60 -2.03 -10.11
N THR A 164 -10.85 -1.85 -9.04
CA THR A 164 -10.38 -0.53 -8.59
C THR A 164 -9.54 0.15 -9.67
N LEU A 165 -8.57 -0.56 -10.25
CA LEU A 165 -7.70 -0.04 -11.31
C LEU A 165 -8.48 0.29 -12.59
N ASN A 166 -9.46 -0.54 -12.95
CA ASN A 166 -10.35 -0.26 -14.08
C ASN A 166 -11.15 1.03 -13.86
N ILE A 167 -11.70 1.25 -12.66
CA ILE A 167 -12.42 2.48 -12.32
C ILE A 167 -11.47 3.69 -12.36
N TRP A 168 -10.25 3.55 -11.87
CA TRP A 168 -9.27 4.64 -11.93
C TRP A 168 -8.87 4.98 -13.36
N ALA A 169 -8.66 3.99 -14.22
CA ALA A 169 -8.38 4.20 -15.64
C ALA A 169 -9.54 4.94 -16.32
N ALA A 170 -10.77 4.46 -16.15
CA ALA A 170 -11.96 5.09 -16.71
C ALA A 170 -12.15 6.54 -16.24
N ASN A 171 -11.91 6.82 -14.95
CA ASN A 171 -11.97 8.17 -14.40
C ASN A 171 -10.87 9.07 -14.99
N LEU A 172 -9.66 8.55 -15.20
CA LEU A 172 -8.57 9.29 -15.82
C LEU A 172 -8.88 9.59 -17.29
N GLU A 173 -9.41 8.63 -18.04
CA GLU A 173 -9.86 8.80 -19.42
C GLU A 173 -10.99 9.85 -19.54
N ALA A 174 -11.98 9.79 -18.67
CA ALA A 174 -13.08 10.76 -18.62
C ALA A 174 -12.62 12.20 -18.33
N ASN A 175 -11.42 12.36 -17.72
CA ASN A 175 -10.83 13.65 -17.39
C ASN A 175 -9.54 13.94 -18.18
N LYS A 176 -9.39 13.34 -19.37
CA LYS A 176 -8.16 13.40 -20.19
C LYS A 176 -7.65 14.83 -20.39
N ASP A 177 -8.47 15.72 -20.90
CA ASP A 177 -8.04 17.09 -21.22
C ASP A 177 -7.57 17.86 -19.99
N ARG A 178 -8.26 17.66 -18.87
CA ARG A 178 -7.85 18.25 -17.56
C ARG A 178 -6.53 17.65 -17.06
N ALA A 179 -6.35 16.35 -17.18
CA ALA A 179 -5.11 15.69 -16.78
C ALA A 179 -3.91 16.17 -17.62
N ILE A 180 -4.07 16.30 -18.93
CA ILE A 180 -3.06 16.82 -19.84
C ILE A 180 -2.74 18.28 -19.51
N ALA A 181 -3.75 19.11 -19.25
CA ALA A 181 -3.55 20.52 -18.88
C ALA A 181 -2.80 20.69 -17.54
N LEU A 182 -2.97 19.75 -16.59
CA LEU A 182 -2.31 19.80 -15.28
C LEU A 182 -0.86 19.30 -15.33
N GLN A 183 -0.51 18.41 -16.25
CA GLN A 183 0.80 17.80 -16.36
C GLN A 183 1.32 17.83 -17.82
N SER A 184 1.07 16.75 -18.57
CA SER A 184 1.39 16.62 -19.98
C SER A 184 0.67 15.42 -20.59
N GLU A 185 0.62 15.34 -21.92
CA GLU A 185 0.10 14.15 -22.61
C GLU A 185 0.99 12.92 -22.36
N GLU A 186 2.29 13.09 -22.28
CA GLU A 186 3.23 12.01 -21.93
C GLU A 186 2.92 11.40 -20.58
N ILE A 187 2.73 12.21 -19.55
CA ILE A 187 2.38 11.75 -18.20
C ILE A 187 0.99 11.09 -18.19
N TYR A 188 0.01 11.66 -18.88
CA TYR A 188 -1.31 11.06 -19.02
C TYR A 188 -1.20 9.64 -19.62
N ASN A 189 -0.51 9.49 -20.75
CA ASN A 189 -0.33 8.21 -21.43
C ASN A 189 0.42 7.19 -20.56
N LYS A 190 1.44 7.64 -19.82
CA LYS A 190 2.18 6.82 -18.86
C LYS A 190 1.24 6.26 -17.77
N TYR A 191 0.36 7.08 -17.20
CA TYR A 191 -0.58 6.63 -16.16
C TYR A 191 -1.69 5.73 -16.69
N ILE A 192 -2.21 5.98 -17.88
CA ILE A 192 -3.17 5.08 -18.53
C ILE A 192 -2.53 3.70 -18.77
N HIS A 193 -1.31 3.66 -19.32
CA HIS A 193 -0.57 2.42 -19.51
C HIS A 193 -0.32 1.68 -18.18
N TYR A 194 0.05 2.41 -17.14
CA TYR A 194 0.21 1.86 -15.78
C TYR A 194 -1.07 1.24 -15.24
N LEU A 195 -2.18 1.97 -15.24
CA LEU A 195 -3.44 1.53 -14.65
C LEU A 195 -4.03 0.33 -15.39
N THR A 196 -4.06 0.37 -16.71
CA THR A 196 -4.59 -0.72 -17.53
C THR A 196 -3.70 -1.97 -17.52
N GLY A 197 -2.39 -1.80 -17.50
CA GLY A 197 -1.45 -2.91 -17.40
C GLY A 197 -1.48 -3.59 -16.03
N CYS A 198 -1.59 -2.81 -14.94
CA CYS A 198 -1.79 -3.38 -13.61
C CYS A 198 -3.14 -4.09 -13.47
N GLU A 199 -4.21 -3.52 -14.01
CA GLU A 199 -5.53 -4.17 -14.07
C GLU A 199 -5.44 -5.55 -14.76
N HIS A 200 -4.77 -5.61 -15.91
CA HIS A 200 -4.50 -6.85 -16.61
C HIS A 200 -3.74 -7.87 -15.73
N PHE A 201 -2.71 -7.42 -14.99
CA PHE A 201 -1.93 -8.30 -14.11
C PHE A 201 -2.79 -8.91 -12.99
N PHE A 202 -3.64 -8.11 -12.38
CA PHE A 202 -4.56 -8.61 -11.37
C PHE A 202 -5.60 -9.57 -11.96
N ARG A 203 -6.19 -9.29 -13.12
CA ARG A 203 -7.12 -10.22 -13.78
C ARG A 203 -6.47 -11.53 -14.15
N LYS A 204 -5.25 -11.47 -14.65
CA LYS A 204 -4.48 -12.63 -15.11
C LYS A 204 -3.95 -13.49 -13.96
N GLY A 205 -3.86 -12.95 -12.75
CA GLY A 205 -3.29 -13.63 -11.58
C GLY A 205 -1.77 -13.56 -11.52
N ILE A 206 -1.15 -12.56 -12.13
CA ILE A 206 0.29 -12.28 -11.98
C ILE A 206 0.57 -11.58 -10.64
N SER A 207 -0.36 -10.74 -10.20
CA SER A 207 -0.31 -10.03 -8.91
C SER A 207 -1.59 -10.23 -8.11
N ASN A 208 -1.49 -10.05 -6.79
CA ASN A 208 -2.61 -10.04 -5.86
C ASN A 208 -2.48 -8.85 -4.91
N VAL A 209 -3.50 -8.62 -4.11
CA VAL A 209 -3.44 -7.77 -2.92
C VAL A 209 -3.88 -8.59 -1.73
N GLY A 210 -3.11 -8.55 -0.66
CA GLY A 210 -3.44 -9.19 0.61
C GLY A 210 -3.67 -8.17 1.72
N GLN A 211 -4.69 -8.42 2.51
CA GLN A 211 -4.86 -7.80 3.83
C GLN A 211 -4.58 -8.85 4.89
N PHE A 212 -3.62 -8.55 5.75
CA PHE A 212 -3.18 -9.41 6.84
C PHE A 212 -3.54 -8.72 8.16
N THR A 213 -4.37 -9.37 8.98
CA THR A 213 -4.57 -8.96 10.37
C THR A 213 -3.57 -9.71 11.22
N LEU A 214 -2.67 -8.95 11.84
CA LEU A 214 -1.63 -9.46 12.73
C LEU A 214 -1.96 -9.07 14.16
N THR A 215 -1.75 -9.99 15.10
CA THR A 215 -1.98 -9.79 16.53
C THR A 215 -0.69 -10.04 17.30
N LYS A 216 -0.46 -9.23 18.30
CA LYS A 216 0.59 -9.43 19.27
C LYS A 216 0.14 -10.41 20.34
#